data_f2b2e67bd6c3605416e4a28aab93fade
#
_entry.id   f2b2e67bd6c3605416e4a28aab93fade
#
_cell.length_a   1.000
_cell.length_b   1.000
_cell.length_c   1.000
_cell.angle_alpha   90.00
_cell.angle_beta   90.00
_cell.angle_gamma   90.00
#
_symmetry.space_group_name_H-M   'P 1'
#
loop_
_entity.id
_entity.type
_entity.pdbx_description
1 polymer ?
#
loop_
_entity_poly.entity_id
_entity_poly.type
_entity_poly.pdbx_seq_one_letter_code
_entity_poly.pdbx_strand_id
1 'polypeptide(L)'
;QDFIDYGFEAEFIGRLPIRVVCEHLGSDDLLEIMQSSEGSLLRQYEQEFAAYGVKANFDKDALEIIAERAAAERTGARGLLTICERVLRDFKFELPGTSVTELRINAELLNNTSEVLEEYKKKGLEMNAGKVIREMKMFASEFHRQHGVKIKFSDDAVSAVSERSLAKGTSPLNECNSLFKDYQFGLKLIQKNTGKEDFLITADAVVDPDSFLSSMVVSSYRDAGKE
;
A
#
# COMPACT_ATOMS: atom_id res chain seq x y z
N GLN A 1 -3.01 -49.92 27.50
CA GLN A 1 -4.27 -49.91 28.26
C GLN A 1 -5.03 -48.61 27.94
N ASP A 2 -4.40 -47.44 28.03
CA ASP A 2 -5.00 -46.10 27.87
C ASP A 2 -5.82 -45.93 26.57
N PHE A 3 -5.34 -46.47 25.43
CA PHE A 3 -6.10 -46.44 24.18
C PHE A 3 -7.38 -47.27 24.22
N ILE A 4 -7.39 -48.41 24.97
CA ILE A 4 -8.57 -49.25 25.12
C ILE A 4 -9.56 -48.55 26.05
N ASP A 5 -9.06 -47.96 27.12
CA ASP A 5 -9.88 -47.18 28.09
C ASP A 5 -10.47 -45.92 27.44
N TYR A 6 -9.79 -45.33 26.43
CA TYR A 6 -10.30 -44.24 25.61
C TYR A 6 -11.37 -44.68 24.60
N GLY A 7 -11.49 -45.99 24.31
CA GLY A 7 -12.52 -46.54 23.45
C GLY A 7 -12.03 -47.17 22.14
N PHE A 8 -10.73 -47.32 21.95
CA PHE A 8 -10.21 -48.10 20.81
C PHE A 8 -10.34 -49.60 21.04
N GLU A 9 -10.67 -50.37 19.98
CA GLU A 9 -10.72 -51.80 20.04
C GLU A 9 -9.34 -52.41 20.32
N ALA A 10 -9.28 -53.39 21.20
CA ALA A 10 -8.05 -54.04 21.60
C ALA A 10 -7.32 -54.74 20.45
N GLU A 11 -8.08 -55.30 19.47
CA GLU A 11 -7.50 -55.93 18.27
C GLU A 11 -6.81 -54.90 17.39
N PHE A 12 -7.40 -53.71 17.18
CA PHE A 12 -6.80 -52.59 16.44
C PHE A 12 -5.50 -52.13 17.10
N ILE A 13 -5.51 -51.93 18.42
CA ILE A 13 -4.32 -51.50 19.18
C ILE A 13 -3.23 -52.56 19.16
N GLY A 14 -3.59 -53.87 19.17
CA GLY A 14 -2.65 -54.94 19.02
C GLY A 14 -1.87 -54.98 17.69
N ARG A 15 -2.45 -54.42 16.64
CA ARG A 15 -1.81 -54.29 15.30
C ARG A 15 -0.90 -53.09 15.17
N LEU A 16 -0.89 -52.15 16.13
CA LEU A 16 0.02 -51.01 16.14
C LEU A 16 1.34 -51.37 16.83
N PRO A 17 2.40 -51.63 16.05
CA PRO A 17 3.67 -52.12 16.61
C PRO A 17 4.44 -51.06 17.39
N ILE A 18 4.23 -49.80 17.05
CA ILE A 18 4.91 -48.65 17.67
C ILE A 18 3.88 -47.70 18.26
N ARG A 19 4.07 -47.33 19.51
CA ARG A 19 3.25 -46.35 20.22
C ARG A 19 4.17 -45.35 20.86
N VAL A 20 3.92 -44.08 20.60
CA VAL A 20 4.67 -42.93 21.14
C VAL A 20 3.74 -41.96 21.81
N VAL A 21 4.21 -41.32 22.86
CA VAL A 21 3.53 -40.18 23.49
C VAL A 21 4.18 -38.96 22.95
N CYS A 22 3.34 -38.05 22.43
CA CYS A 22 3.78 -36.70 22.04
C CYS A 22 3.44 -35.75 23.18
N GLU A 23 4.41 -35.06 23.68
CA GLU A 23 4.21 -33.98 24.64
C GLU A 23 3.64 -32.72 23.96
N HIS A 24 2.97 -31.87 24.74
CA HIS A 24 2.51 -30.58 24.22
C HIS A 24 3.70 -29.67 23.95
N LEU A 25 3.66 -28.97 22.81
CA LEU A 25 4.67 -27.97 22.51
C LEU A 25 4.48 -26.74 23.41
N GLY A 26 5.54 -26.33 24.07
CA GLY A 26 5.60 -25.10 24.84
C GLY A 26 5.85 -23.87 23.96
N SER A 27 5.87 -22.69 24.58
CA SER A 27 6.19 -21.44 23.88
C SER A 27 7.59 -21.45 23.26
N ASP A 28 8.58 -22.02 23.96
CA ASP A 28 9.97 -22.10 23.51
C ASP A 28 10.10 -23.01 22.28
N ASP A 29 9.43 -24.17 22.30
CA ASP A 29 9.39 -25.08 21.16
C ASP A 29 8.75 -24.44 19.93
N LEU A 30 7.66 -23.69 20.12
CA LEU A 30 6.95 -22.99 19.06
C LEU A 30 7.79 -21.84 18.50
N LEU A 31 8.54 -21.14 19.33
CA LEU A 31 9.48 -20.10 18.93
C LEU A 31 10.60 -20.70 18.07
N GLU A 32 11.18 -21.82 18.48
CA GLU A 32 12.21 -22.53 17.72
C GLU A 32 11.68 -23.01 16.36
N ILE A 33 10.46 -23.56 16.31
CA ILE A 33 9.79 -23.97 15.07
C ILE A 33 9.64 -22.78 14.10
N MET A 34 9.29 -21.60 14.60
CA MET A 34 9.17 -20.41 13.73
C MET A 34 10.51 -19.97 13.15
N GLN A 35 11.60 -20.11 13.91
CA GLN A 35 12.92 -19.59 13.52
C GLN A 35 13.74 -20.58 12.69
N SER A 36 13.63 -21.90 12.95
CA SER A 36 14.56 -22.91 12.47
C SER A 36 14.14 -23.63 11.19
N SER A 37 12.89 -23.58 10.76
CA SER A 37 12.46 -24.35 9.60
C SER A 37 12.71 -23.62 8.27
N GLU A 38 13.28 -24.31 7.26
CA GLU A 38 13.47 -23.78 5.91
C GLU A 38 12.15 -23.40 5.21
N GLY A 39 11.05 -24.03 5.59
CA GLY A 39 9.69 -23.69 5.19
C GLY A 39 8.93 -22.90 6.26
N SER A 40 9.62 -22.03 7.02
CA SER A 40 9.03 -21.36 8.17
C SER A 40 7.80 -20.55 7.77
N LEU A 41 6.81 -20.57 8.64
CA LEU A 41 5.59 -19.75 8.52
C LEU A 41 5.93 -18.29 8.29
N LEU A 42 6.99 -17.77 8.91
CA LEU A 42 7.46 -16.40 8.75
C LEU A 42 7.84 -16.09 7.31
N ARG A 43 8.65 -16.96 6.68
CA ARG A 43 9.04 -16.78 5.27
C ARG A 43 7.86 -16.82 4.33
N GLN A 44 6.85 -17.64 4.63
CA GLN A 44 5.62 -17.66 3.86
C GLN A 44 4.91 -16.30 3.91
N TYR A 45 4.73 -15.70 5.09
CA TYR A 45 4.13 -14.37 5.24
C TYR A 45 4.99 -13.27 4.60
N GLU A 46 6.31 -13.32 4.78
CA GLU A 46 7.24 -12.39 4.12
C GLU A 46 7.09 -12.43 2.59
N GLN A 47 7.00 -13.62 2.00
CA GLN A 47 6.80 -13.80 0.56
C GLN A 47 5.42 -13.34 0.10
N GLU A 48 4.36 -13.61 0.87
CA GLU A 48 3.01 -13.15 0.57
C GLU A 48 2.93 -11.62 0.54
N PHE A 49 3.50 -10.92 1.53
CA PHE A 49 3.57 -9.46 1.54
C PHE A 49 4.48 -8.92 0.43
N ALA A 50 5.61 -9.57 0.16
CA ALA A 50 6.53 -9.18 -0.90
C ALA A 50 5.88 -9.25 -2.30
N ALA A 51 4.97 -10.19 -2.53
CA ALA A 51 4.20 -10.26 -3.78
C ALA A 51 3.36 -9.00 -4.03
N TYR A 52 3.00 -8.27 -2.99
CA TYR A 52 2.30 -6.97 -3.07
C TYR A 52 3.24 -5.77 -2.93
N GLY A 53 4.56 -5.99 -2.95
CA GLY A 53 5.55 -4.92 -2.83
C GLY A 53 5.77 -4.41 -1.40
N VAL A 54 5.29 -5.13 -0.40
CA VAL A 54 5.45 -4.80 1.02
C VAL A 54 6.49 -5.72 1.64
N LYS A 55 7.57 -5.19 2.20
CA LYS A 55 8.55 -5.95 2.95
C LYS A 55 8.08 -6.12 4.39
N ALA A 56 7.64 -7.32 4.76
CA ALA A 56 7.30 -7.65 6.14
C ALA A 56 8.56 -8.05 6.92
N ASN A 57 8.71 -7.50 8.13
CA ASN A 57 9.80 -7.82 9.04
C ASN A 57 9.22 -8.16 10.42
N PHE A 58 9.56 -9.33 10.95
CA PHE A 58 9.14 -9.77 12.28
C PHE A 58 10.21 -9.44 13.31
N ASP A 59 9.87 -8.65 14.31
CA ASP A 59 10.73 -8.37 15.43
C ASP A 59 10.71 -9.54 16.44
N LYS A 60 11.76 -9.67 17.23
CA LYS A 60 11.89 -10.77 18.19
C LYS A 60 10.78 -10.79 19.23
N ASP A 61 10.38 -9.65 19.73
CA ASP A 61 9.28 -9.47 20.69
C ASP A 61 7.94 -9.97 20.12
N ALA A 62 7.69 -9.74 18.83
CA ALA A 62 6.51 -10.27 18.16
C ALA A 62 6.52 -11.79 18.10
N LEU A 63 7.66 -12.40 17.79
CA LEU A 63 7.78 -13.86 17.73
C LEU A 63 7.50 -14.50 19.09
N GLU A 64 8.02 -13.93 20.16
CA GLU A 64 7.78 -14.37 21.54
C GLU A 64 6.28 -14.32 21.87
N ILE A 65 5.61 -13.21 21.58
CA ILE A 65 4.16 -13.04 21.82
C ILE A 65 3.33 -14.02 20.96
N ILE A 66 3.70 -14.24 19.69
CA ILE A 66 3.01 -15.20 18.82
C ILE A 66 3.14 -16.62 19.39
N ALA A 67 4.34 -17.02 19.83
CA ALA A 67 4.59 -18.31 20.42
C ALA A 67 3.80 -18.53 21.72
N GLU A 68 3.77 -17.53 22.61
CA GLU A 68 3.00 -17.58 23.85
C GLU A 68 1.49 -17.74 23.59
N ARG A 69 0.94 -16.91 22.67
CA ARG A 69 -0.48 -17.01 22.31
C ARG A 69 -0.82 -18.34 21.65
N ALA A 70 0.06 -18.85 20.79
CA ALA A 70 -0.14 -20.15 20.14
C ALA A 70 -0.06 -21.33 21.12
N ALA A 71 0.84 -21.27 22.11
CA ALA A 71 0.91 -22.25 23.19
C ALA A 71 -0.38 -22.30 24.01
N ALA A 72 -0.97 -21.14 24.29
CA ALA A 72 -2.25 -21.04 25.01
C ALA A 72 -3.44 -21.69 24.26
N GLU A 73 -3.40 -21.73 22.92
CA GLU A 73 -4.41 -22.40 22.07
C GLU A 73 -4.35 -23.95 22.19
N ARG A 74 -3.26 -24.52 22.68
CA ARG A 74 -3.03 -25.97 22.84
C ARG A 74 -3.24 -26.81 21.56
N THR A 75 -3.06 -26.18 20.40
CA THR A 75 -3.23 -26.84 19.09
C THR A 75 -1.90 -27.17 18.41
N GLY A 76 -0.77 -27.06 19.16
CA GLY A 76 0.58 -27.27 18.65
C GLY A 76 0.96 -26.22 17.61
N ALA A 77 1.76 -26.58 16.61
CA ALA A 77 2.24 -25.67 15.58
C ALA A 77 1.10 -25.03 14.74
N ARG A 78 -0.10 -25.63 14.70
CA ARG A 78 -1.28 -24.99 14.04
C ARG A 78 -1.71 -23.72 14.73
N GLY A 79 -1.47 -23.59 16.02
CA GLY A 79 -1.73 -22.36 16.77
C GLY A 79 -0.97 -21.16 16.20
N LEU A 80 0.26 -21.35 15.73
CA LEU A 80 1.06 -20.30 15.10
C LEU A 80 0.35 -19.72 13.88
N LEU A 81 -0.14 -20.59 12.99
CA LEU A 81 -0.88 -20.14 11.80
C LEU A 81 -2.15 -19.37 12.20
N THR A 82 -2.90 -19.87 13.17
CA THR A 82 -4.14 -19.26 13.65
C THR A 82 -3.89 -17.84 14.19
N ILE A 83 -2.84 -17.66 14.99
CA ILE A 83 -2.48 -16.35 15.56
C ILE A 83 -2.02 -15.39 14.46
N CYS A 84 -1.12 -15.84 13.57
CA CYS A 84 -0.63 -15.02 12.47
C CYS A 84 -1.78 -14.58 11.54
N GLU A 85 -2.68 -15.49 11.14
CA GLU A 85 -3.84 -15.17 10.32
C GLU A 85 -4.76 -14.15 11.01
N ARG A 86 -5.03 -14.31 12.29
CA ARG A 86 -5.89 -13.41 13.06
C ARG A 86 -5.35 -11.98 13.08
N VAL A 87 -4.03 -11.82 13.19
CA VAL A 87 -3.38 -10.51 13.31
C VAL A 87 -3.08 -9.88 11.96
N LEU A 88 -2.58 -10.68 11.00
CA LEU A 88 -2.04 -10.14 9.75
C LEU A 88 -3.05 -10.11 8.60
N ARG A 89 -4.21 -10.75 8.75
CA ARG A 89 -5.23 -10.84 7.68
C ARG A 89 -5.64 -9.46 7.18
N ASP A 90 -5.94 -8.55 8.07
CA ASP A 90 -6.44 -7.23 7.71
C ASP A 90 -5.34 -6.39 7.04
N PHE A 91 -4.08 -6.54 7.47
CA PHE A 91 -2.93 -5.93 6.78
C PHE A 91 -2.72 -6.51 5.37
N LYS A 92 -2.90 -7.83 5.20
CA LYS A 92 -2.82 -8.49 3.88
C LYS A 92 -3.89 -7.98 2.92
N PHE A 93 -5.03 -7.56 3.42
CA PHE A 93 -6.14 -7.04 2.62
C PHE A 93 -6.01 -5.54 2.33
N GLU A 94 -5.65 -4.74 3.32
CA GLU A 94 -5.70 -3.27 3.25
C GLU A 94 -4.42 -2.63 2.68
N LEU A 95 -3.24 -3.24 2.87
CA LEU A 95 -1.97 -2.67 2.41
C LEU A 95 -1.69 -2.83 0.90
N PRO A 96 -2.15 -3.89 0.20
CA PRO A 96 -1.96 -4.00 -1.23
C PRO A 96 -2.53 -2.80 -1.97
N GLY A 97 -1.74 -2.24 -2.92
CA GLY A 97 -2.15 -1.05 -3.67
C GLY A 97 -1.91 0.29 -2.96
N THR A 98 -1.47 0.28 -1.70
CA THR A 98 -0.99 1.49 -1.01
C THR A 98 0.48 1.79 -1.37
N SER A 99 0.97 2.97 -0.96
CA SER A 99 2.39 3.32 -1.09
C SER A 99 3.26 2.81 0.07
N VAL A 100 2.71 1.99 0.95
CA VAL A 100 3.47 1.34 2.04
C VAL A 100 4.37 0.27 1.44
N THR A 101 5.66 0.38 1.69
CA THR A 101 6.67 -0.57 1.20
C THR A 101 7.27 -1.44 2.30
N GLU A 102 6.99 -1.15 3.55
CA GLU A 102 7.52 -1.88 4.69
C GLU A 102 6.48 -2.00 5.80
N LEU A 103 6.33 -3.21 6.34
CA LEU A 103 5.49 -3.54 7.49
C LEU A 103 6.38 -4.13 8.59
N ARG A 104 6.46 -3.47 9.72
CA ARG A 104 7.18 -3.96 10.90
C ARG A 104 6.20 -4.60 11.87
N ILE A 105 6.36 -5.89 12.09
CA ILE A 105 5.53 -6.70 12.97
C ILE A 105 6.25 -6.81 14.32
N ASN A 106 5.78 -6.02 15.29
CA ASN A 106 6.32 -5.89 16.64
C ASN A 106 5.23 -6.14 17.69
N ALA A 107 5.57 -6.05 18.96
CA ALA A 107 4.63 -6.22 20.06
C ALA A 107 3.46 -5.24 20.03
N GLU A 108 3.69 -4.00 19.59
CA GLU A 108 2.67 -2.96 19.47
C GLU A 108 1.59 -3.36 18.45
N LEU A 109 2.00 -3.81 17.25
CA LEU A 109 1.10 -4.29 16.22
C LEU A 109 0.25 -5.47 16.71
N LEU A 110 0.85 -6.40 17.45
CA LEU A 110 0.15 -7.58 17.99
C LEU A 110 -0.86 -7.24 19.07
N ASN A 111 -0.62 -6.18 19.84
CA ASN A 111 -1.49 -5.76 20.93
C ASN A 111 -2.58 -4.75 20.46
N ASN A 112 -2.26 -3.89 19.51
CA ASN A 112 -3.10 -2.78 19.03
C ASN A 112 -3.30 -2.85 17.50
N THR A 113 -3.66 -4.02 17.00
CA THR A 113 -3.74 -4.33 15.56
C THR A 113 -4.55 -3.30 14.76
N SER A 114 -5.71 -2.88 15.26
CA SER A 114 -6.59 -1.94 14.56
C SER A 114 -6.01 -0.52 14.50
N GLU A 115 -5.42 -0.04 15.59
CA GLU A 115 -4.83 1.30 15.65
C GLU A 115 -3.61 1.39 14.72
N VAL A 116 -2.73 0.40 14.79
CA VAL A 116 -1.53 0.32 13.95
C VAL A 116 -1.92 0.18 12.47
N LEU A 117 -2.97 -0.56 12.13
CA LEU A 117 -3.47 -0.64 10.75
C LEU A 117 -3.92 0.72 10.22
N GLU A 118 -4.69 1.48 11.00
CA GLU A 118 -5.11 2.83 10.61
C GLU A 118 -3.93 3.80 10.44
N GLU A 119 -2.89 3.68 11.27
CA GLU A 119 -1.65 4.45 11.09
C GLU A 119 -0.95 4.11 9.77
N TYR A 120 -0.82 2.83 9.43
CA TYR A 120 -0.25 2.41 8.14
C TYR A 120 -1.07 2.88 6.95
N LYS A 121 -2.40 2.83 7.03
CA LYS A 121 -3.31 3.35 5.99
C LYS A 121 -3.10 4.85 5.79
N LYS A 122 -3.08 5.63 6.88
CA LYS A 122 -2.84 7.07 6.83
C LYS A 122 -1.47 7.40 6.23
N LYS A 123 -0.42 6.72 6.68
CA LYS A 123 0.93 6.86 6.12
C LYS A 123 0.98 6.52 4.63
N GLY A 124 0.28 5.46 4.21
CA GLY A 124 0.17 5.09 2.80
C GLY A 124 -0.50 6.17 1.95
N LEU A 125 -1.55 6.81 2.45
CA LEU A 125 -2.21 7.93 1.78
C LEU A 125 -1.29 9.16 1.67
N GLU A 126 -0.59 9.51 2.74
CA GLU A 126 0.37 10.64 2.74
C GLU A 126 1.54 10.40 1.77
N MET A 127 2.08 9.18 1.73
CA MET A 127 3.13 8.79 0.78
C MET A 127 2.64 8.86 -0.66
N ASN A 128 1.40 8.45 -0.91
CA ASN A 128 0.78 8.50 -2.23
C ASN A 128 0.60 9.95 -2.69
N ALA A 129 0.07 10.82 -1.83
CA ALA A 129 -0.05 12.25 -2.12
C ALA A 129 1.31 12.90 -2.41
N GLY A 130 2.34 12.58 -1.61
CA GLY A 130 3.70 13.06 -1.84
C GLY A 130 4.31 12.60 -3.18
N LYS A 131 4.01 11.38 -3.61
CA LYS A 131 4.42 10.87 -4.92
C LYS A 131 3.71 11.63 -6.05
N VAL A 132 2.39 11.80 -5.96
CA VAL A 132 1.60 12.55 -6.94
C VAL A 132 2.15 13.97 -7.11
N ILE A 133 2.32 14.70 -6.02
CA ILE A 133 2.86 16.08 -6.04
C ILE A 133 4.24 16.12 -6.70
N ARG A 134 5.11 15.16 -6.41
CA ARG A 134 6.46 15.10 -6.98
C ARG A 134 6.42 14.89 -8.49
N GLU A 135 5.63 13.93 -8.96
CA GLU A 135 5.48 13.64 -10.39
C GLU A 135 4.86 14.80 -11.16
N MET A 136 3.86 15.48 -10.59
CA MET A 136 3.27 16.67 -11.19
C MET A 136 4.24 17.86 -11.23
N LYS A 137 5.09 18.04 -10.21
CA LYS A 137 6.18 19.02 -10.23
C LYS A 137 7.23 18.69 -11.29
N MET A 138 7.56 17.43 -11.48
CA MET A 138 8.46 16.99 -12.56
C MET A 138 7.87 17.35 -13.93
N PHE A 139 6.58 17.04 -14.15
CA PHE A 139 5.88 17.45 -15.36
C PHE A 139 5.94 18.97 -15.58
N ALA A 140 5.59 19.78 -14.58
CA ALA A 140 5.62 21.24 -14.67
C ALA A 140 7.01 21.79 -15.01
N SER A 141 8.07 21.22 -14.43
CA SER A 141 9.44 21.60 -14.69
C SER A 141 9.87 21.25 -16.12
N GLU A 142 9.54 20.07 -16.58
CA GLU A 142 9.82 19.61 -17.93
C GLU A 142 9.06 20.43 -18.98
N PHE A 143 7.77 20.71 -18.72
CA PHE A 143 6.93 21.56 -19.56
C PHE A 143 7.52 22.96 -19.70
N HIS A 144 7.98 23.56 -18.59
CA HIS A 144 8.66 24.85 -18.63
C HIS A 144 9.95 24.80 -19.44
N ARG A 145 10.76 23.75 -19.24
CA ARG A 145 12.04 23.57 -19.97
C ARG A 145 11.84 23.47 -21.48
N GLN A 146 10.79 22.74 -21.90
CA GLN A 146 10.51 22.49 -23.32
C GLN A 146 9.81 23.67 -24.00
N HIS A 147 8.91 24.36 -23.29
CA HIS A 147 7.99 25.32 -23.91
C HIS A 147 8.18 26.76 -23.44
N GLY A 148 8.96 27.00 -22.38
CA GLY A 148 9.20 28.33 -21.83
C GLY A 148 8.03 28.92 -21.05
N VAL A 149 7.00 28.12 -20.77
CA VAL A 149 5.77 28.51 -20.05
C VAL A 149 5.75 27.85 -18.68
N LYS A 150 5.53 28.62 -17.62
CA LYS A 150 5.44 28.07 -16.26
C LYS A 150 4.00 27.70 -15.93
N ILE A 151 3.80 26.48 -15.47
CA ILE A 151 2.52 26.00 -14.98
C ILE A 151 2.65 25.59 -13.50
N LYS A 152 1.59 25.84 -12.75
CA LYS A 152 1.43 25.44 -11.34
C LYS A 152 0.10 24.72 -11.19
N PHE A 153 0.06 23.70 -10.38
CA PHE A 153 -1.16 22.97 -10.07
C PHE A 153 -1.70 23.44 -8.73
N SER A 154 -3.00 23.61 -8.64
CA SER A 154 -3.72 23.83 -7.38
C SER A 154 -3.91 22.49 -6.63
N ASP A 155 -4.22 22.54 -5.35
CA ASP A 155 -4.41 21.33 -4.53
C ASP A 155 -5.58 20.46 -5.02
N ASP A 156 -6.65 21.10 -5.53
CA ASP A 156 -7.78 20.40 -6.15
C ASP A 156 -7.39 19.70 -7.47
N ALA A 157 -6.50 20.31 -8.27
CA ALA A 157 -5.96 19.67 -9.47
C ALA A 157 -5.08 18.45 -9.12
N VAL A 158 -4.29 18.55 -8.04
CA VAL A 158 -3.49 17.41 -7.55
C VAL A 158 -4.39 16.25 -7.15
N SER A 159 -5.48 16.52 -6.43
CA SER A 159 -6.48 15.51 -6.04
C SER A 159 -7.14 14.88 -7.27
N ALA A 160 -7.59 15.68 -8.23
CA ALA A 160 -8.23 15.21 -9.45
C ALA A 160 -7.30 14.35 -10.32
N VAL A 161 -6.01 14.70 -10.47
CA VAL A 161 -5.02 13.89 -11.18
C VAL A 161 -4.75 12.58 -10.44
N SER A 162 -4.69 12.62 -9.10
CA SER A 162 -4.51 11.42 -8.28
C SER A 162 -5.62 10.42 -8.50
N GLU A 163 -6.89 10.84 -8.37
CA GLU A 163 -8.05 9.99 -8.58
C GLU A 163 -8.11 9.41 -10.00
N ARG A 164 -7.85 10.24 -10.99
CA ARG A 164 -7.90 9.84 -12.40
C ARG A 164 -6.77 8.87 -12.77
N SER A 165 -5.58 9.08 -12.23
CA SER A 165 -4.43 8.17 -12.44
C SER A 165 -4.67 6.81 -11.79
N LEU A 166 -5.25 6.78 -10.59
CA LEU A 166 -5.64 5.54 -9.91
C LEU A 166 -6.72 4.78 -10.69
N ALA A 167 -7.77 5.48 -11.13
CA ALA A 167 -8.86 4.87 -11.90
C ALA A 167 -8.40 4.23 -13.21
N LYS A 168 -7.37 4.81 -13.86
CA LYS A 168 -6.80 4.30 -15.12
C LYS A 168 -5.60 3.36 -14.94
N GLY A 169 -5.10 3.18 -13.73
CA GLY A 169 -3.88 2.41 -13.45
C GLY A 169 -2.62 3.01 -14.10
N THR A 170 -2.56 4.34 -14.26
CA THR A 170 -1.44 5.06 -14.86
C THR A 170 -0.68 5.87 -13.82
N SER A 171 0.56 6.31 -14.14
CA SER A 171 1.25 7.24 -13.25
C SER A 171 0.71 8.68 -13.41
N PRO A 172 0.73 9.51 -12.34
CA PRO A 172 0.37 10.92 -12.41
C PRO A 172 1.12 11.70 -13.50
N LEU A 173 2.39 11.39 -13.72
CA LEU A 173 3.21 11.98 -14.78
C LEU A 173 2.65 11.65 -16.17
N ASN A 174 2.31 10.38 -16.42
CA ASN A 174 1.76 9.95 -17.71
C ASN A 174 0.36 10.54 -17.93
N GLU A 175 -0.46 10.62 -16.89
CA GLU A 175 -1.77 11.25 -16.99
C GLU A 175 -1.64 12.74 -17.32
N CYS A 176 -0.73 13.49 -16.67
CA CYS A 176 -0.44 14.88 -17.03
C CYS A 176 0.05 15.03 -18.48
N ASN A 177 0.94 14.16 -18.94
CA ASN A 177 1.40 14.18 -20.34
C ASN A 177 0.26 13.95 -21.34
N SER A 178 -0.72 13.12 -20.99
CA SER A 178 -1.88 12.86 -21.84
C SER A 178 -2.86 14.04 -21.84
N LEU A 179 -3.17 14.60 -20.66
CA LEU A 179 -4.14 15.66 -20.47
C LEU A 179 -3.70 17.00 -21.07
N PHE A 180 -2.42 17.34 -20.88
CA PHE A 180 -1.88 18.66 -21.21
C PHE A 180 -0.97 18.65 -22.45
N LYS A 181 -1.14 17.64 -23.31
CA LYS A 181 -0.32 17.41 -24.50
C LYS A 181 -0.19 18.66 -25.39
N ASP A 182 -1.28 19.36 -25.61
CA ASP A 182 -1.36 20.49 -26.55
C ASP A 182 -1.48 21.87 -25.87
N TYR A 183 -1.35 21.92 -24.55
CA TYR A 183 -1.49 23.13 -23.75
C TYR A 183 -0.46 24.22 -24.10
N GLN A 184 0.72 23.83 -24.56
CA GLN A 184 1.78 24.77 -24.96
C GLN A 184 1.30 25.77 -26.02
N PHE A 185 0.42 25.38 -26.93
CA PHE A 185 -0.04 26.28 -28.00
C PHE A 185 -0.96 27.39 -27.45
N GLY A 186 -1.97 27.00 -26.67
CA GLY A 186 -2.90 27.93 -26.05
C GLY A 186 -2.23 28.83 -25.02
N LEU A 187 -1.39 28.27 -24.14
CA LEU A 187 -0.71 29.06 -23.12
C LEU A 187 0.30 30.08 -23.70
N LYS A 188 1.03 29.71 -24.76
CA LYS A 188 1.89 30.67 -25.50
C LYS A 188 1.08 31.80 -26.14
N LEU A 189 -0.11 31.51 -26.64
CA LEU A 189 -0.98 32.53 -27.20
C LEU A 189 -1.44 33.51 -26.11
N ILE A 190 -1.85 32.98 -24.95
CA ILE A 190 -2.26 33.82 -23.81
C ILE A 190 -1.08 34.65 -23.30
N GLN A 191 0.11 34.06 -23.19
CA GLN A 191 1.35 34.73 -22.81
C GLN A 191 1.64 35.93 -23.76
N LYS A 192 1.48 35.72 -25.07
CA LYS A 192 1.68 36.77 -26.08
C LYS A 192 0.65 37.92 -25.95
N ASN A 193 -0.60 37.56 -25.60
CA ASN A 193 -1.69 38.55 -25.52
C ASN A 193 -1.68 39.36 -24.22
N THR A 194 -1.24 38.72 -23.10
CA THR A 194 -1.40 39.31 -21.75
C THR A 194 -0.08 39.53 -21.02
N GLY A 195 1.05 39.05 -21.54
CA GLY A 195 2.36 39.08 -20.85
C GLY A 195 2.45 38.15 -19.63
N LYS A 196 1.45 37.31 -19.35
CA LYS A 196 1.40 36.43 -18.19
C LYS A 196 2.36 35.24 -18.36
N GLU A 197 3.26 35.03 -17.40
CA GLU A 197 4.24 33.96 -17.45
C GLU A 197 3.86 32.71 -16.68
N ASP A 198 3.06 32.85 -15.61
CA ASP A 198 2.65 31.77 -14.71
C ASP A 198 1.17 31.42 -14.92
N PHE A 199 0.86 30.15 -15.10
CA PHE A 199 -0.50 29.63 -15.30
C PHE A 199 -0.87 28.64 -14.22
N LEU A 200 -2.02 28.88 -13.57
CA LEU A 200 -2.58 27.99 -12.57
C LEU A 200 -3.52 26.98 -13.26
N ILE A 201 -3.27 25.72 -13.07
CA ILE A 201 -4.07 24.59 -13.54
C ILE A 201 -4.94 24.13 -12.37
N THR A 202 -6.26 24.22 -12.51
CA THR A 202 -7.26 23.82 -11.51
C THR A 202 -7.88 22.46 -11.84
N ALA A 203 -8.72 21.92 -10.96
CA ALA A 203 -9.42 20.66 -11.19
C ALA A 203 -10.24 20.68 -12.49
N ASP A 204 -10.83 21.83 -12.88
CA ASP A 204 -11.59 21.96 -14.12
C ASP A 204 -10.76 21.62 -15.36
N ALA A 205 -9.47 22.01 -15.34
CA ALA A 205 -8.53 21.66 -16.41
C ALA A 205 -8.21 20.18 -16.49
N VAL A 206 -8.36 19.45 -15.38
CA VAL A 206 -8.16 17.98 -15.34
C VAL A 206 -9.42 17.26 -15.81
N VAL A 207 -10.61 17.81 -15.50
CA VAL A 207 -11.90 17.23 -15.91
C VAL A 207 -12.12 17.40 -17.42
N ASP A 208 -11.99 18.64 -17.92
CA ASP A 208 -12.14 18.97 -19.35
C ASP A 208 -11.01 19.92 -19.80
N PRO A 209 -9.85 19.35 -20.22
CA PRO A 209 -8.68 20.12 -20.60
C PRO A 209 -8.92 21.10 -21.75
N ASP A 210 -9.67 20.67 -22.77
CA ASP A 210 -9.87 21.45 -23.99
C ASP A 210 -10.80 22.65 -23.75
N SER A 211 -11.87 22.43 -23.02
CA SER A 211 -12.82 23.50 -22.66
C SER A 211 -12.17 24.52 -21.75
N PHE A 212 -11.39 24.09 -20.77
CA PHE A 212 -10.65 24.98 -19.87
C PHE A 212 -9.65 25.85 -20.62
N LEU A 213 -8.82 25.26 -21.49
CA LEU A 213 -7.84 26.01 -22.28
C LEU A 213 -8.52 27.01 -23.22
N SER A 214 -9.59 26.57 -23.89
CA SER A 214 -10.38 27.44 -24.77
C SER A 214 -10.95 28.63 -24.04
N SER A 215 -11.50 28.45 -22.84
CA SER A 215 -12.03 29.53 -22.01
C SER A 215 -10.95 30.53 -21.60
N MET A 216 -9.76 30.05 -21.23
CA MET A 216 -8.62 30.92 -20.92
C MET A 216 -8.15 31.72 -22.13
N VAL A 217 -8.09 31.11 -23.31
CA VAL A 217 -7.72 31.79 -24.56
C VAL A 217 -8.74 32.87 -24.90
N VAL A 218 -10.04 32.58 -24.85
CA VAL A 218 -11.11 33.57 -25.11
C VAL A 218 -11.03 34.74 -24.13
N SER A 219 -10.80 34.46 -22.85
CA SER A 219 -10.64 35.53 -21.84
C SER A 219 -9.44 36.42 -22.14
N SER A 220 -8.32 35.85 -22.60
CA SER A 220 -7.12 36.64 -22.93
C SER A 220 -7.33 37.66 -24.06
N TYR A 221 -8.20 37.37 -25.01
CA TYR A 221 -8.56 38.33 -26.07
C TYR A 221 -9.47 39.47 -25.57
N ARG A 222 -10.33 39.18 -24.59
CA ARG A 222 -11.18 40.22 -23.99
C ARG A 222 -10.38 41.21 -23.14
N ASP A 223 -9.32 40.71 -22.49
CA ASP A 223 -8.44 41.55 -21.67
C ASP A 223 -7.47 42.36 -22.53
N ALA A 224 -6.96 41.82 -23.63
CA ALA A 224 -6.13 42.53 -24.61
C ALA A 224 -6.88 43.62 -25.41
N GLY A 225 -8.21 43.56 -25.48
CA GLY A 225 -9.04 44.56 -26.15
C GLY A 225 -9.49 45.74 -25.28
N LYS A 226 -9.04 45.83 -24.02
CA LYS A 226 -9.34 46.90 -23.08
C LYS A 226 -8.22 47.92 -22.89
N GLU A 227 -7.08 47.73 -23.55
CA GLU A 227 -6.03 48.73 -23.72
C GLU A 227 -6.16 49.39 -25.09
#